data_9aa8b22853e25311e1e1f4a0bead8f83
#
_entry.id   9aa8b22853e25311e1e1f4a0bead8f83
#
_cell.length_a   1.000
_cell.length_b   1.000
_cell.length_c   1.000
_cell.angle_alpha   90.00
_cell.angle_beta   90.00
_cell.angle_gamma   90.00
#
_symmetry.space_group_name_H-M   'P 1'
#
loop_
_entity.id
_entity.type
_entity.pdbx_description
1 polymer ?
#
loop_
_entity_poly.entity_id
_entity_poly.type
_entity_poly.pdbx_seq_one_letter_code
_entity_poly.pdbx_strand_id
1 'polypeptide(L)'
;MKQKELYDFVNEHTARCRILVAGDVMLDKYYYSEVTRISPEAPVPIAHVCSEMETLGGAANVAHNLARLGCQTSIAGFVGDDYHCKSLLEKFHKRGIACEGLIKTDRPTTTKLRIIGGHQQMLRLDFEESAPITGDDAARFLDYIQQKLQEGLDCLIISDYG
;
A
#
# COMPACT_ATOMS: atom_id res chain seq x y z
N MET A 1 26.08 -18.55 -7.83
CA MET A 1 26.37 -17.55 -6.78
C MET A 1 26.16 -18.21 -5.43
N LYS A 2 27.12 -18.17 -4.52
CA LYS A 2 26.96 -18.75 -3.17
C LYS A 2 26.04 -17.85 -2.36
N GLN A 3 25.30 -18.40 -1.40
CA GLN A 3 24.34 -17.67 -0.58
C GLN A 3 24.94 -16.40 0.09
N LYS A 4 26.20 -16.50 0.52
CA LYS A 4 26.94 -15.36 1.09
C LYS A 4 27.20 -14.27 0.06
N GLU A 5 27.59 -14.60 -1.16
CA GLU A 5 27.83 -13.64 -2.25
C GLU A 5 26.54 -12.89 -2.63
N LEU A 6 25.38 -13.57 -2.61
CA LEU A 6 24.09 -12.95 -2.84
C LEU A 6 23.72 -11.98 -1.71
N TYR A 7 23.95 -12.39 -0.46
CA TYR A 7 23.66 -11.57 0.71
C TYR A 7 24.52 -10.30 0.74
N ASP A 8 25.83 -10.45 0.48
CA ASP A 8 26.76 -9.33 0.41
C ASP A 8 26.39 -8.38 -0.75
N PHE A 9 26.09 -8.94 -1.94
CA PHE A 9 25.63 -8.16 -3.10
C PHE A 9 24.36 -7.35 -2.78
N VAL A 10 23.34 -7.97 -2.18
CA VAL A 10 22.10 -7.28 -1.81
C VAL A 10 22.40 -6.15 -0.83
N ASN A 11 23.17 -6.39 0.24
CA ASN A 11 23.43 -5.37 1.25
C ASN A 11 24.31 -4.22 0.75
N GLU A 12 25.26 -4.46 -0.13
CA GLU A 12 26.19 -3.46 -0.63
C GLU A 12 25.57 -2.57 -1.73
N HIS A 13 24.70 -3.15 -2.56
CA HIS A 13 24.19 -2.48 -3.75
C HIS A 13 22.80 -1.86 -3.56
N THR A 14 21.91 -2.53 -2.82
CA THR A 14 20.54 -2.04 -2.65
C THR A 14 20.46 -0.71 -1.89
N ALA A 15 21.38 -0.47 -0.94
CA ALA A 15 21.42 0.77 -0.18
C ALA A 15 21.68 2.03 -1.03
N ARG A 16 22.20 1.85 -2.24
CA ARG A 16 22.45 2.94 -3.20
C ARG A 16 21.35 3.09 -4.24
N CYS A 17 20.49 2.06 -4.37
CA CYS A 17 19.41 2.07 -5.36
C CYS A 17 18.29 3.05 -4.96
N ARG A 18 18.03 4.03 -5.80
CA ARG A 18 16.93 5.00 -5.66
C ARG A 18 15.77 4.55 -6.52
N ILE A 19 14.69 4.11 -5.88
CA ILE A 19 13.55 3.50 -6.57
C ILE A 19 12.30 4.30 -6.26
N LEU A 20 11.58 4.71 -7.31
CA LEU A 20 10.23 5.23 -7.20
C LEU A 20 9.24 4.12 -7.54
N VAL A 21 8.29 3.88 -6.65
CA VAL A 21 7.10 3.05 -6.93
C VAL A 21 5.93 3.98 -7.17
N ALA A 22 5.31 3.87 -8.34
CA ALA A 22 4.14 4.68 -8.71
C ALA A 22 2.95 3.76 -9.02
N GLY A 23 1.76 4.11 -8.57
CA GLY A 23 0.55 3.33 -8.86
C GLY A 23 -0.48 3.30 -7.75
N ASP A 24 -1.24 2.19 -7.67
CA ASP A 24 -2.36 2.04 -6.77
C ASP A 24 -1.92 1.79 -5.34
N VAL A 25 -1.93 2.87 -4.55
CA VAL A 25 -1.60 2.84 -3.13
C VAL A 25 -2.83 2.42 -2.35
N MET A 26 -2.73 1.36 -1.56
CA MET A 26 -3.86 0.87 -0.79
C MET A 26 -3.46 0.38 0.60
N LEU A 27 -4.45 0.35 1.49
CA LEU A 27 -4.36 -0.23 2.82
C LEU A 27 -5.09 -1.57 2.83
N ASP A 28 -4.39 -2.66 3.15
CA ASP A 28 -5.01 -3.95 3.45
C ASP A 28 -5.33 -4.03 4.93
N LYS A 29 -6.61 -4.25 5.27
CA LYS A 29 -7.10 -4.35 6.62
C LYS A 29 -7.71 -5.73 6.87
N TYR A 30 -7.44 -6.31 8.04
CA TYR A 30 -7.91 -7.64 8.42
C TYR A 30 -8.61 -7.57 9.76
N TYR A 31 -9.84 -8.09 9.82
CA TYR A 31 -10.55 -8.35 11.05
C TYR A 31 -10.58 -9.85 11.29
N TYR A 32 -9.83 -10.29 12.30
CA TYR A 32 -9.85 -11.66 12.75
C TYR A 32 -11.00 -11.84 13.73
N SER A 33 -11.88 -12.78 13.45
CA SER A 33 -13.14 -12.94 14.16
C SER A 33 -13.46 -14.39 14.48
N GLU A 34 -14.26 -14.60 15.54
CA GLU A 34 -14.92 -15.83 15.84
C GLU A 34 -16.36 -15.80 15.31
N VAL A 35 -16.79 -16.93 14.75
CA VAL A 35 -18.14 -17.10 14.21
C VAL A 35 -18.79 -18.28 14.91
N THR A 36 -19.66 -17.99 15.87
CA THR A 36 -20.27 -19.00 16.74
C THR A 36 -21.78 -19.13 16.59
N ARG A 37 -22.41 -18.16 15.90
CA ARG A 37 -23.86 -18.12 15.74
C ARG A 37 -24.30 -17.44 14.46
N ILE A 38 -25.53 -17.72 14.05
CA ILE A 38 -26.24 -17.04 12.97
C ILE A 38 -27.03 -15.86 13.57
N SER A 39 -27.19 -14.78 12.82
CA SER A 39 -27.97 -13.62 13.22
C SER A 39 -29.46 -13.99 13.35
N PRO A 40 -30.16 -13.47 14.38
CA PRO A 40 -31.61 -13.58 14.46
C PRO A 40 -32.35 -12.69 13.45
N GLU A 41 -31.67 -11.70 12.85
CA GLU A 41 -32.27 -10.73 11.93
C GLU A 41 -32.22 -11.20 10.46
N ALA A 42 -31.25 -12.07 10.12
CA ALA A 42 -31.06 -12.60 8.78
C ALA A 42 -30.22 -13.89 8.82
N PRO A 43 -30.27 -14.77 7.80
CA PRO A 43 -29.51 -16.01 7.76
C PRO A 43 -28.03 -15.75 7.41
N VAL A 44 -27.37 -14.88 8.18
CA VAL A 44 -25.96 -14.52 8.01
C VAL A 44 -25.18 -14.80 9.31
N PRO A 45 -23.91 -15.21 9.21
CA PRO A 45 -23.06 -15.41 10.39
C PRO A 45 -22.77 -14.08 11.09
N ILE A 46 -22.68 -14.14 12.43
CA ILE A 46 -22.18 -13.02 13.23
C ILE A 46 -20.69 -13.23 13.45
N ALA A 47 -19.89 -12.30 12.92
CA ALA A 47 -18.46 -12.25 13.13
C ALA A 47 -18.14 -11.38 14.35
N HIS A 48 -17.73 -12.00 15.46
CA HIS A 48 -17.24 -11.30 16.64
C HIS A 48 -15.75 -10.98 16.46
N VAL A 49 -15.42 -9.71 16.22
CA VAL A 49 -14.04 -9.28 15.95
C VAL A 49 -13.20 -9.39 17.24
N CYS A 50 -12.12 -10.17 17.18
CA CYS A 50 -11.18 -10.40 18.27
C CYS A 50 -9.92 -9.55 18.13
N SER A 51 -9.46 -9.30 16.90
CA SER A 51 -8.29 -8.48 16.64
C SER A 51 -8.35 -7.87 15.24
N GLU A 52 -7.58 -6.80 15.05
CA GLU A 52 -7.41 -6.15 13.75
C GLU A 52 -5.93 -6.05 13.37
N MET A 53 -5.66 -6.08 12.09
CA MET A 53 -4.33 -5.86 11.53
C MET A 53 -4.43 -5.01 10.27
N GLU A 54 -3.48 -4.11 10.08
CA GLU A 54 -3.35 -3.30 8.88
C GLU A 54 -1.98 -3.49 8.26
N THR A 55 -1.95 -3.67 6.94
CA THR A 55 -0.72 -3.82 6.16
C THR A 55 -0.74 -2.91 4.93
N LEU A 56 0.44 -2.65 4.40
CA LEU A 56 0.58 -1.94 3.13
C LEU A 56 0.18 -2.88 1.99
N GLY A 57 -0.70 -2.42 1.07
CA GLY A 57 -1.20 -3.16 -0.09
C GLY A 57 -0.82 -2.49 -1.41
N GLY A 58 -0.96 -3.19 -2.53
CA GLY A 58 -0.67 -2.66 -3.85
C GLY A 58 0.73 -2.06 -3.99
N ALA A 59 0.82 -0.87 -4.56
CA ALA A 59 2.07 -0.12 -4.71
C ALA A 59 2.77 0.10 -3.35
N ALA A 60 2.00 0.31 -2.28
CA ALA A 60 2.55 0.48 -0.94
C ALA A 60 3.28 -0.77 -0.43
N ASN A 61 2.78 -1.98 -0.76
CA ASN A 61 3.47 -3.23 -0.42
C ASN A 61 4.74 -3.42 -1.23
N VAL A 62 4.75 -3.04 -2.51
CA VAL A 62 5.97 -3.07 -3.34
C VAL A 62 7.03 -2.15 -2.73
N ALA A 63 6.67 -0.90 -2.41
CA ALA A 63 7.58 0.05 -1.77
C ALA A 63 8.10 -0.48 -0.42
N HIS A 64 7.24 -1.11 0.39
CA HIS A 64 7.64 -1.74 1.64
C HIS A 64 8.70 -2.84 1.46
N ASN A 65 8.50 -3.72 0.49
CA ASN A 65 9.45 -4.81 0.23
C ASN A 65 10.80 -4.28 -0.22
N LEU A 66 10.83 -3.26 -1.08
CA LEU A 66 12.06 -2.60 -1.52
C LEU A 66 12.80 -1.91 -0.37
N ALA A 67 12.07 -1.17 0.48
CA ALA A 67 12.66 -0.56 1.66
C ALA A 67 13.24 -1.61 2.63
N ARG A 68 12.59 -2.77 2.77
CA ARG A 68 13.12 -3.90 3.56
C ARG A 68 14.36 -4.54 2.95
N LEU A 69 14.53 -4.47 1.64
CA LEU A 69 15.76 -4.87 0.95
C LEU A 69 16.87 -3.81 1.09
N GLY A 70 16.60 -2.68 1.72
CA GLY A 70 17.55 -1.61 1.97
C GLY A 70 17.58 -0.52 0.90
N CYS A 71 16.70 -0.55 -0.11
CA CYS A 71 16.64 0.46 -1.16
C CYS A 71 16.16 1.82 -0.62
N GLN A 72 16.66 2.90 -1.18
CA GLN A 72 16.11 4.26 -0.99
C GLN A 72 14.81 4.35 -1.79
N THR A 73 13.69 4.19 -1.09
CA THR A 73 12.40 4.00 -1.74
C THR A 73 11.51 5.23 -1.55
N SER A 74 10.91 5.68 -2.64
CA SER A 74 9.85 6.67 -2.67
C SER A 74 8.59 6.08 -3.27
N ILE A 75 7.42 6.66 -2.92
CA ILE A 75 6.13 6.23 -3.42
C ILE A 75 5.36 7.41 -3.99
N ALA A 76 4.65 7.19 -5.10
CA ALA A 76 3.72 8.11 -5.70
C ALA A 76 2.40 7.42 -6.01
N GLY A 77 1.29 8.12 -5.79
CA GLY A 77 -0.05 7.59 -6.01
C GLY A 77 -1.11 8.52 -5.44
N PHE A 78 -2.35 8.04 -5.42
CA PHE A 78 -3.48 8.82 -4.96
C PHE A 78 -4.02 8.27 -3.63
N VAL A 79 -4.39 9.19 -2.74
CA VAL A 79 -4.95 8.86 -1.42
C VAL A 79 -6.03 9.88 -1.06
N GLY A 80 -6.93 9.52 -0.17
CA GLY A 80 -7.90 10.43 0.40
C GLY A 80 -7.32 11.31 1.53
N ASP A 81 -8.10 12.25 2.02
CA ASP A 81 -7.80 12.98 3.26
C ASP A 81 -8.57 12.36 4.44
N ASP A 82 -8.26 11.11 4.76
CA ASP A 82 -8.98 10.28 5.71
C ASP A 82 -8.07 9.58 6.73
N TYR A 83 -8.68 8.80 7.62
CA TYR A 83 -7.96 8.02 8.62
C TYR A 83 -7.02 6.98 7.99
N HIS A 84 -7.42 6.34 6.88
CA HIS A 84 -6.63 5.32 6.22
C HIS A 84 -5.36 5.89 5.59
N CYS A 85 -5.43 7.11 5.03
CA CYS A 85 -4.26 7.86 4.59
C CYS A 85 -3.28 8.10 5.74
N LYS A 86 -3.78 8.54 6.92
CA LYS A 86 -2.91 8.76 8.09
C LYS A 86 -2.21 7.46 8.51
N SER A 87 -2.92 6.34 8.53
CA SER A 87 -2.34 5.03 8.83
C SER A 87 -1.25 4.63 7.82
N LEU A 88 -1.47 4.88 6.51
CA LEU A 88 -0.46 4.65 5.47
C LEU A 88 0.80 5.49 5.71
N LEU A 89 0.63 6.80 5.94
CA LEU A 89 1.75 7.73 6.18
C LEU A 89 2.59 7.31 7.39
N GLU A 90 1.96 6.93 8.51
CA GLU A 90 2.68 6.42 9.67
C GLU A 90 3.49 5.16 9.35
N LYS A 91 2.91 4.25 8.56
CA LYS A 91 3.58 3.02 8.14
C LYS A 91 4.75 3.32 7.19
N PHE A 92 4.65 4.30 6.29
CA PHE A 92 5.74 4.74 5.42
C PHE A 92 6.87 5.38 6.23
N HIS A 93 6.55 6.32 7.12
CA HIS A 93 7.56 6.97 7.97
C HIS A 93 8.34 5.96 8.83
N LYS A 94 7.64 5.00 9.45
CA LYS A 94 8.30 3.94 10.25
C LYS A 94 9.26 3.07 9.43
N ARG A 95 9.15 3.08 8.10
CA ARG A 95 9.95 2.27 7.16
C ARG A 95 10.95 3.09 6.35
N GLY A 96 11.01 4.40 6.57
CA GLY A 96 11.87 5.30 5.82
C GLY A 96 11.50 5.42 4.33
N ILE A 97 10.22 5.23 3.99
CA ILE A 97 9.72 5.41 2.62
C ILE A 97 9.31 6.87 2.45
N ALA A 98 9.91 7.55 1.47
CA ALA A 98 9.56 8.91 1.10
C ALA A 98 8.19 8.92 0.42
N CYS A 99 7.26 9.74 0.91
CA CYS A 99 5.84 9.72 0.49
C CYS A 99 5.32 11.08 -0.01
N GLU A 100 6.21 11.99 -0.42
CA GLU A 100 5.87 13.31 -0.96
C GLU A 100 5.13 13.23 -2.30
N GLY A 101 5.21 12.07 -2.99
CA GLY A 101 4.48 11.79 -4.23
C GLY A 101 3.04 11.33 -4.04
N LEU A 102 2.54 11.28 -2.81
CA LEU A 102 1.14 10.97 -2.55
C LEU A 102 0.27 12.20 -2.76
N ILE A 103 -0.59 12.12 -3.75
CA ILE A 103 -1.53 13.18 -4.10
C ILE A 103 -2.84 12.94 -3.34
N LYS A 104 -3.20 13.89 -2.47
CA LYS A 104 -4.50 13.88 -1.79
C LYS A 104 -5.60 14.30 -2.77
N THR A 105 -6.66 13.53 -2.81
CA THR A 105 -7.85 13.74 -3.64
C THR A 105 -9.11 13.69 -2.78
N ASP A 106 -10.26 14.02 -3.36
CA ASP A 106 -11.56 13.91 -2.71
C ASP A 106 -12.08 12.46 -2.59
N ARG A 107 -11.33 11.50 -3.17
CA ARG A 107 -11.65 10.06 -3.12
C ARG A 107 -11.26 9.46 -1.78
N PRO A 108 -11.89 8.36 -1.36
CA PRO A 108 -11.42 7.62 -0.20
C PRO A 108 -10.04 6.98 -0.51
N THR A 109 -9.20 6.87 0.50
CA THR A 109 -7.98 6.03 0.40
C THR A 109 -8.40 4.60 0.15
N THR A 110 -7.93 4.02 -0.95
CA THR A 110 -8.26 2.63 -1.31
C THR A 110 -7.93 1.71 -0.15
N THR A 111 -8.96 1.04 0.35
CA THR A 111 -8.84 0.13 1.50
C THR A 111 -9.57 -1.17 1.22
N LYS A 112 -8.87 -2.29 1.39
CA LYS A 112 -9.44 -3.63 1.22
C LYS A 112 -9.51 -4.32 2.57
N LEU A 113 -10.72 -4.32 3.18
CA LEU A 113 -10.97 -4.90 4.48
C LEU A 113 -11.45 -6.35 4.33
N ARG A 114 -10.72 -7.28 4.93
CA ARG A 114 -11.04 -8.72 4.93
C ARG A 114 -11.52 -9.16 6.30
N ILE A 115 -12.66 -9.83 6.34
CA ILE A 115 -13.21 -10.46 7.54
C ILE A 115 -12.81 -11.92 7.49
N ILE A 116 -12.01 -12.34 8.49
CA ILE A 116 -11.50 -13.71 8.62
C ILE A 116 -12.22 -14.37 9.79
N GLY A 117 -13.00 -15.40 9.50
CA GLY A 117 -13.66 -16.23 10.50
C GLY A 117 -12.89 -17.54 10.68
N GLY A 118 -12.29 -17.75 11.86
CA GLY A 118 -11.39 -18.88 12.08
C GLY A 118 -10.19 -18.85 11.13
N HIS A 119 -10.16 -19.72 10.13
CA HIS A 119 -9.07 -19.80 9.14
C HIS A 119 -9.51 -19.43 7.71
N GLN A 120 -10.74 -18.93 7.53
CA GLN A 120 -11.32 -18.66 6.23
C GLN A 120 -11.70 -17.20 6.06
N GLN A 121 -11.39 -16.62 4.89
CA GLN A 121 -11.93 -15.32 4.53
C GLN A 121 -13.42 -15.46 4.22
N MET A 122 -14.25 -14.74 4.97
CA MET A 122 -15.70 -14.76 4.85
C MET A 122 -16.21 -13.69 3.90
N LEU A 123 -15.62 -12.50 3.96
CA LEU A 123 -16.05 -11.32 3.20
C LEU A 123 -14.87 -10.40 2.97
N ARG A 124 -14.89 -9.67 1.84
CA ARG A 124 -14.04 -8.51 1.61
C ARG A 124 -14.90 -7.28 1.34
N LEU A 125 -14.61 -6.20 2.02
CA LEU A 125 -15.20 -4.88 1.80
C LEU A 125 -14.15 -4.01 1.13
N ASP A 126 -14.46 -3.50 -0.04
CA ASP A 126 -13.56 -2.64 -0.81
C ASP A 126 -14.07 -1.19 -0.74
N PHE A 127 -13.24 -0.30 -0.19
CA PHE A 127 -13.45 1.13 -0.15
C PHE A 127 -12.55 1.74 -1.22
N GLU A 128 -13.10 1.99 -2.39
CA GLU A 128 -12.36 2.48 -3.55
C GLU A 128 -13.27 3.24 -4.50
N GLU A 129 -12.67 4.06 -5.34
CA GLU A 129 -13.33 4.71 -6.45
C GLU A 129 -12.54 4.43 -7.73
N SER A 130 -13.21 3.80 -8.71
CA SER A 130 -12.58 3.30 -9.95
C SER A 130 -12.60 4.32 -11.10
N ALA A 131 -13.19 5.52 -10.93
CA ALA A 131 -13.19 6.53 -11.99
C ALA A 131 -11.75 6.96 -12.32
N PRO A 132 -11.41 7.23 -13.59
CA PRO A 132 -10.06 7.71 -13.96
C PRO A 132 -9.69 8.98 -13.20
N ILE A 133 -8.43 9.10 -12.80
CA ILE A 133 -7.87 10.35 -12.29
C ILE A 133 -7.59 11.28 -13.48
N THR A 134 -8.08 12.48 -13.41
CA THR A 134 -7.94 13.48 -14.49
C THR A 134 -7.63 14.87 -13.92
N GLY A 135 -7.40 15.83 -14.82
CA GLY A 135 -7.20 17.23 -14.43
C GLY A 135 -5.92 17.47 -13.63
N ASP A 136 -6.00 18.37 -12.66
CA ASP A 136 -4.84 18.85 -11.89
C ASP A 136 -4.16 17.75 -11.08
N ASP A 137 -4.91 16.78 -10.58
CA ASP A 137 -4.33 15.69 -9.78
C ASP A 137 -3.45 14.78 -10.66
N ALA A 138 -3.91 14.46 -11.88
CA ALA A 138 -3.10 13.70 -12.83
C ALA A 138 -1.84 14.49 -13.25
N ALA A 139 -1.97 15.80 -13.46
CA ALA A 139 -0.82 16.66 -13.80
C ALA A 139 0.21 16.68 -12.65
N ARG A 140 -0.22 16.90 -11.41
CA ARG A 140 0.65 16.89 -10.23
C ARG A 140 1.38 15.55 -10.03
N PHE A 141 0.70 14.44 -10.30
CA PHE A 141 1.30 13.12 -10.24
C PHE A 141 2.39 12.93 -11.29
N LEU A 142 2.12 13.33 -12.54
CA LEU A 142 3.09 13.25 -13.62
C LEU A 142 4.29 14.20 -13.40
N ASP A 143 4.04 15.42 -12.94
CA ASP A 143 5.09 16.39 -12.61
C ASP A 143 6.03 15.83 -11.52
N TYR A 144 5.49 15.20 -10.47
CA TYR A 144 6.30 14.57 -9.45
C TYR A 144 7.19 13.46 -10.01
N ILE A 145 6.62 12.58 -10.86
CA ILE A 145 7.40 11.52 -11.50
C ILE A 145 8.52 12.11 -12.38
N GLN A 146 8.21 13.14 -13.19
CA GLN A 146 9.19 13.80 -14.05
C GLN A 146 10.32 14.45 -13.23
N GLN A 147 9.97 15.12 -12.13
CA GLN A 147 10.95 15.70 -11.22
C GLN A 147 11.88 14.61 -10.68
N LYS A 148 11.34 13.48 -10.19
CA LYS A 148 12.13 12.37 -9.65
C LYS A 148 13.05 11.75 -10.71
N LEU A 149 12.59 11.63 -11.93
CA LEU A 149 13.43 11.16 -13.05
C LEU A 149 14.61 12.13 -13.34
N GLN A 150 14.38 13.43 -13.24
CA GLN A 150 15.44 14.45 -13.40
C GLN A 150 16.43 14.46 -12.23
N GLU A 151 15.98 14.21 -11.01
CA GLU A 151 16.83 14.03 -9.83
C GLU A 151 17.71 12.77 -9.90
N GLY A 152 17.41 11.87 -10.84
CA GLY A 152 18.14 10.64 -11.16
C GLY A 152 17.65 9.48 -10.30
N LEU A 153 16.72 8.69 -10.84
CA LEU A 153 16.30 7.40 -10.33
C LEU A 153 17.11 6.27 -10.98
N ASP A 154 17.32 5.19 -10.23
CA ASP A 154 17.88 3.96 -10.78
C ASP A 154 16.76 3.08 -11.38
N CYS A 155 15.53 3.18 -10.83
CA CYS A 155 14.38 2.42 -11.31
C CYS A 155 13.06 3.14 -11.00
N LEU A 156 12.12 3.07 -11.94
CA LEU A 156 10.70 3.38 -11.74
C LEU A 156 9.90 2.09 -11.88
N ILE A 157 9.13 1.75 -10.86
CA ILE A 157 8.22 0.60 -10.86
C ILE A 157 6.79 1.10 -10.92
N ILE A 158 6.04 0.64 -11.90
CA ILE A 158 4.60 0.89 -12.00
C ILE A 158 3.86 -0.31 -11.41
N SER A 159 3.00 -0.05 -10.43
CA SER A 159 2.15 -1.05 -9.77
C SER A 159 0.70 -0.67 -9.95
N ASP A 160 0.11 -1.18 -11.02
CA ASP A 160 -1.22 -0.86 -11.51
C ASP A 160 -2.13 -2.08 -11.36
N TYR A 161 -3.30 -1.87 -10.81
CA TYR A 161 -4.32 -2.91 -10.56
C TYR A 161 -5.58 -2.74 -11.41
N GLY A 162 -5.58 -1.79 -12.35
CA GLY A 162 -6.66 -1.56 -13.33
C GLY A 162 -7.52 -0.35 -13.07
#